data_4061780258f95368f63e5917c9ab9942
#
_entry.id   4061780258f95368f63e5917c9ab9942
#
_cell.length_a   1.000
_cell.length_b   1.000
_cell.length_c   1.000
_cell.angle_alpha   90.00
_cell.angle_beta   90.00
_cell.angle_gamma   90.00
#
_symmetry.space_group_name_H-M   'P 1'
#
loop_
_entity.id
_entity.type
_entity.pdbx_description
1 polymer ?
#
loop_
_entity_poly.entity_id
_entity_poly.type
_entity_poly.pdbx_seq_one_letter_code
_entity_poly.pdbx_strand_id
1 'polypeptide(L)'
;DLVRSRGLGDVYKRQEYDCLPEIGHGCGHNLIGTSAAGAGIVLKEVTEKHEIGGVLKVLGTPAEEKGSGKAIMVRHGVFEGIDAALLMHPCDESMPDDISFAAITLEFTFKGKPAHAAACPWKGANALSGVQLMFHAVDMMRLHFKDYSRVHGIITEGGVAHNTITDEAKAVFNIRSLEYDYMMEMVDAIRDCAKGAAIATRTEVEERQVDEVVKDVRNDKKLVQYVDAPRSHTHAQANLPCAFRYADIHDVHYAYASHNQRDA
;
A
#
# COMPACT_ATOMS: atom_id res chain seq x y z
N ASP A 1 18.34 -5.34 -32.12
CA ASP A 1 19.24 -6.41 -31.61
C ASP A 1 19.75 -6.00 -30.23
N LEU A 2 19.11 -6.57 -29.21
CA LEU A 2 19.53 -6.40 -27.81
C LEU A 2 20.72 -7.33 -27.55
N VAL A 3 21.92 -6.77 -27.50
CA VAL A 3 23.11 -7.52 -27.12
C VAL A 3 23.06 -7.77 -25.63
N ARG A 4 22.76 -9.01 -25.22
CA ARG A 4 22.97 -9.48 -23.84
C ARG A 4 24.47 -9.56 -23.57
N SER A 5 25.02 -8.61 -22.81
CA SER A 5 26.37 -8.70 -22.32
C SER A 5 26.39 -9.24 -20.88
N ARG A 6 27.39 -10.08 -20.57
CA ARG A 6 27.65 -10.58 -19.21
C ARG A 6 28.31 -9.48 -18.40
N GLY A 7 27.53 -8.71 -17.63
CA GLY A 7 28.08 -7.64 -16.83
C GLY A 7 27.15 -7.26 -15.67
N LEU A 8 26.53 -6.14 -15.70
CA LEU A 8 25.43 -5.78 -14.84
C LEU A 8 24.14 -6.33 -15.47
N GLY A 9 23.33 -7.01 -14.71
CA GLY A 9 21.97 -7.34 -15.13
C GLY A 9 21.12 -6.09 -15.43
N ASP A 10 19.86 -6.27 -15.80
CA ASP A 10 18.97 -5.16 -16.09
C ASP A 10 18.70 -4.35 -14.82
N VAL A 11 19.17 -3.11 -14.75
CA VAL A 11 19.00 -2.20 -13.61
C VAL A 11 17.92 -1.18 -13.92
N TYR A 12 16.94 -1.07 -13.05
CA TYR A 12 15.80 -0.17 -13.21
C TYR A 12 15.74 0.89 -12.11
N LYS A 13 15.45 2.13 -12.51
CA LYS A 13 15.11 3.24 -11.62
C LYS A 13 13.62 3.51 -11.71
N ARG A 14 12.91 3.45 -10.57
CA ARG A 14 11.50 3.82 -10.46
C ARG A 14 11.41 5.30 -10.12
N GLN A 15 10.45 6.02 -10.71
CA GLN A 15 10.20 7.43 -10.38
C GLN A 15 8.70 7.63 -10.16
N GLU A 16 8.33 7.92 -8.93
CA GLU A 16 7.06 8.51 -8.59
C GLU A 16 7.10 9.99 -8.98
N TYR A 17 6.00 10.54 -9.49
CA TYR A 17 5.94 11.93 -9.91
C TYR A 17 4.54 12.56 -9.74
N ASP A 18 3.59 11.80 -9.21
CA ASP A 18 2.30 12.32 -8.82
C ASP A 18 2.37 13.14 -7.51
N CYS A 19 1.31 13.81 -7.15
CA CYS A 19 1.25 14.64 -5.96
C CYS A 19 -0.03 14.39 -5.17
N LEU A 20 0.01 14.71 -3.88
CA LEU A 20 -1.16 14.68 -3.02
C LEU A 20 -2.21 15.70 -3.50
N PRO A 21 -3.50 15.33 -3.56
CA PRO A 21 -4.56 16.28 -3.83
C PRO A 21 -4.52 17.45 -2.83
N GLU A 22 -4.69 18.67 -3.31
CA GLU A 22 -4.75 19.93 -2.55
C GLU A 22 -3.45 20.36 -1.86
N ILE A 23 -2.57 19.41 -1.49
CA ILE A 23 -1.31 19.66 -0.76
C ILE A 23 -0.13 19.82 -1.74
N GLY A 24 -0.21 19.23 -2.93
CA GLY A 24 0.89 19.20 -3.89
C GLY A 24 1.96 18.16 -3.52
N HIS A 25 3.23 18.48 -3.73
CA HIS A 25 4.35 17.56 -3.50
C HIS A 25 4.76 17.41 -2.03
N GLY A 26 3.80 17.31 -1.11
CA GLY A 26 4.08 17.10 0.32
C GLY A 26 4.81 15.78 0.63
N CYS A 27 4.64 14.76 -0.21
CA CYS A 27 5.35 13.48 -0.12
C CYS A 27 6.74 13.50 -0.81
N GLY A 28 7.06 14.56 -1.58
CA GLY A 28 8.37 14.71 -2.23
C GLY A 28 8.58 13.90 -3.51
N HIS A 29 7.53 13.46 -4.19
CA HIS A 29 7.64 12.67 -5.43
C HIS A 29 8.35 13.42 -6.56
N ASN A 30 8.30 14.76 -6.59
CA ASN A 30 9.11 15.57 -7.50
C ASN A 30 10.61 15.38 -7.27
N LEU A 31 11.06 15.15 -6.04
CA LEU A 31 12.47 14.83 -5.74
C LEU A 31 12.81 13.41 -6.18
N ILE A 32 11.90 12.45 -6.02
CA ILE A 32 12.06 11.07 -6.48
C ILE A 32 12.26 11.05 -8.00
N GLY A 33 11.36 11.69 -8.74
CA GLY A 33 11.44 11.76 -10.20
C GLY A 33 12.75 12.38 -10.69
N THR A 34 13.11 13.54 -10.12
CA THR A 34 14.33 14.28 -10.51
C THR A 34 15.60 13.50 -10.19
N SER A 35 15.70 12.93 -8.99
CA SER A 35 16.87 12.15 -8.57
C SER A 35 17.06 10.86 -9.38
N ALA A 36 15.97 10.17 -9.70
CA ALA A 36 16.03 8.97 -10.52
C ALA A 36 16.44 9.28 -11.97
N ALA A 37 15.94 10.38 -12.55
CA ALA A 37 16.37 10.84 -13.88
C ALA A 37 17.86 11.22 -13.89
N GLY A 38 18.30 12.02 -12.90
CA GLY A 38 19.73 12.40 -12.75
C GLY A 38 20.63 11.19 -12.57
N ALA A 39 20.25 10.23 -11.72
CA ALA A 39 20.99 9.00 -11.53
C ALA A 39 21.06 8.15 -12.81
N GLY A 40 19.99 8.14 -13.62
CA GLY A 40 19.98 7.47 -14.93
C GLY A 40 21.00 8.07 -15.89
N ILE A 41 21.12 9.40 -15.96
CA ILE A 41 22.10 10.10 -16.80
C ILE A 41 23.53 9.74 -16.35
N VAL A 42 23.82 9.87 -15.05
CA VAL A 42 25.17 9.57 -14.51
C VAL A 42 25.53 8.10 -14.71
N LEU A 43 24.62 7.17 -14.45
CA LEU A 43 24.87 5.74 -14.65
C LEU A 43 25.13 5.40 -16.12
N LYS A 44 24.43 6.06 -17.05
CA LYS A 44 24.70 5.89 -18.47
C LYS A 44 26.14 6.27 -18.80
N GLU A 45 26.59 7.46 -18.39
CA GLU A 45 27.97 7.92 -18.64
C GLU A 45 29.01 6.99 -18.01
N VAL A 46 28.77 6.53 -16.76
CA VAL A 46 29.69 5.62 -16.06
C VAL A 46 29.77 4.26 -16.77
N THR A 47 28.63 3.68 -17.15
CA THR A 47 28.60 2.38 -17.83
C THR A 47 29.25 2.43 -19.20
N GLU A 48 29.03 3.48 -19.98
CA GLU A 48 29.68 3.70 -21.27
C GLU A 48 31.20 3.88 -21.11
N LYS A 49 31.64 4.72 -20.16
CA LYS A 49 33.05 4.99 -19.92
C LYS A 49 33.87 3.77 -19.46
N HIS A 50 33.23 2.89 -18.69
CA HIS A 50 33.88 1.70 -18.13
C HIS A 50 33.50 0.41 -18.86
N GLU A 51 32.86 0.51 -20.02
CA GLU A 51 32.45 -0.63 -20.85
C GLU A 51 31.64 -1.69 -20.07
N ILE A 52 30.80 -1.22 -19.11
CA ILE A 52 29.97 -2.11 -18.30
C ILE A 52 28.70 -2.43 -19.08
N GLY A 53 28.54 -3.69 -19.46
CA GLY A 53 27.37 -4.14 -20.20
C GLY A 53 26.13 -4.30 -19.32
N GLY A 54 24.95 -4.07 -19.91
CA GLY A 54 23.67 -4.20 -19.25
C GLY A 54 22.63 -3.27 -19.88
N VAL A 55 21.40 -3.33 -19.35
CA VAL A 55 20.32 -2.41 -19.75
C VAL A 55 19.92 -1.58 -18.54
N LEU A 56 19.99 -0.27 -18.69
CA LEU A 56 19.49 0.68 -17.68
C LEU A 56 18.14 1.24 -18.15
N LYS A 57 17.09 1.07 -17.34
CA LYS A 57 15.79 1.67 -17.59
C LYS A 57 15.41 2.63 -16.47
N VAL A 58 14.88 3.79 -16.82
CA VAL A 58 14.27 4.74 -15.88
C VAL A 58 12.77 4.71 -16.14
N LEU A 59 11.99 4.26 -15.14
CA LEU A 59 10.56 4.03 -15.28
C LEU A 59 9.77 5.09 -14.50
N GLY A 60 8.94 5.86 -15.19
CA GLY A 60 7.94 6.70 -14.56
C GLY A 60 6.82 5.84 -13.96
N THR A 61 6.55 5.99 -12.65
CA THR A 61 5.50 5.24 -11.95
C THR A 61 4.44 6.21 -11.42
N PRO A 62 3.36 6.45 -12.20
CA PRO A 62 2.29 7.38 -11.83
C PRO A 62 1.37 6.81 -10.76
N ALA A 63 0.54 7.70 -10.18
CA ALA A 63 -0.61 7.34 -9.35
C ALA A 63 -0.24 6.47 -8.13
N GLU A 64 0.83 6.83 -7.43
CA GLU A 64 1.20 6.17 -6.18
C GLU A 64 0.19 6.54 -5.08
N GLU A 65 -0.13 7.84 -4.94
CA GLU A 65 -1.00 8.38 -3.90
C GLU A 65 -2.46 7.92 -4.04
N LYS A 66 -2.91 7.71 -5.27
CA LYS A 66 -4.24 7.16 -5.58
C LYS A 66 -4.21 6.33 -6.85
N GLY A 67 -4.69 5.09 -6.76
CA GLY A 67 -4.87 4.22 -7.92
C GLY A 67 -3.80 3.15 -8.10
N SER A 68 -2.80 3.08 -7.20
CA SER A 68 -1.83 1.97 -7.14
C SER A 68 -1.15 1.69 -8.48
N GLY A 69 -0.64 2.74 -9.15
CA GLY A 69 -0.10 2.66 -10.51
C GLY A 69 0.98 1.59 -10.67
N LYS A 70 1.86 1.41 -9.67
CA LYS A 70 2.88 0.33 -9.70
C LYS A 70 2.24 -1.06 -9.74
N ALA A 71 1.15 -1.30 -9.00
CA ALA A 71 0.45 -2.57 -9.04
C ALA A 71 -0.14 -2.86 -10.43
N ILE A 72 -0.65 -1.84 -11.11
CA ILE A 72 -1.11 -1.93 -12.49
C ILE A 72 0.06 -2.26 -13.43
N MET A 73 1.19 -1.58 -13.29
CA MET A 73 2.41 -1.83 -14.10
C MET A 73 2.92 -3.26 -13.92
N VAL A 74 2.88 -3.79 -12.69
CA VAL A 74 3.23 -5.19 -12.41
C VAL A 74 2.32 -6.15 -13.17
N ARG A 75 1.01 -5.94 -13.13
CA ARG A 75 0.04 -6.77 -13.88
C ARG A 75 0.30 -6.78 -15.40
N HIS A 76 0.86 -5.70 -15.92
CA HIS A 76 1.22 -5.58 -17.33
C HIS A 76 2.65 -6.05 -17.65
N GLY A 77 3.33 -6.72 -16.72
CA GLY A 77 4.66 -7.30 -16.94
C GLY A 77 5.79 -6.28 -17.12
N VAL A 78 5.58 -5.00 -16.73
CA VAL A 78 6.59 -3.93 -16.92
C VAL A 78 7.89 -4.25 -16.20
N PHE A 79 7.82 -5.04 -15.12
CA PHE A 79 8.97 -5.40 -14.29
C PHE A 79 9.52 -6.80 -14.58
N GLU A 80 9.06 -7.47 -15.62
CA GLU A 80 9.57 -8.79 -15.99
C GLU A 80 11.00 -8.70 -16.53
N GLY A 81 11.84 -9.65 -16.14
CA GLY A 81 13.25 -9.72 -16.56
C GLY A 81 14.15 -8.63 -15.97
N ILE A 82 13.76 -8.04 -14.85
CA ILE A 82 14.56 -7.07 -14.10
C ILE A 82 15.43 -7.81 -13.07
N ASP A 83 16.72 -7.52 -13.02
CA ASP A 83 17.64 -8.09 -12.04
C ASP A 83 17.72 -7.25 -10.76
N ALA A 84 17.59 -5.93 -10.85
CA ALA A 84 17.59 -5.02 -9.70
C ALA A 84 16.74 -3.79 -9.95
N ALA A 85 16.00 -3.35 -8.92
CA ALA A 85 15.22 -2.12 -8.94
C ALA A 85 15.57 -1.24 -7.73
N LEU A 86 15.73 0.04 -7.96
CA LEU A 86 16.09 1.03 -6.94
C LEU A 86 15.09 2.18 -6.96
N LEU A 87 14.66 2.59 -5.76
CA LEU A 87 13.85 3.79 -5.55
C LEU A 87 14.42 4.55 -4.37
N MET A 88 14.56 5.87 -4.49
CA MET A 88 14.91 6.75 -3.39
C MET A 88 13.65 7.53 -3.00
N HIS A 89 13.26 7.48 -1.73
CA HIS A 89 12.12 8.23 -1.22
C HIS A 89 12.59 9.24 -0.16
N PRO A 90 12.16 10.51 -0.20
CA PRO A 90 12.47 11.49 0.85
C PRO A 90 11.92 11.03 2.20
N CYS A 91 12.71 11.26 3.26
CA CYS A 91 12.34 10.99 4.64
C CYS A 91 13.10 11.99 5.54
N ASP A 92 12.78 12.07 6.82
CA ASP A 92 13.48 12.90 7.82
C ASP A 92 14.84 12.33 8.24
N GLU A 93 15.06 11.03 7.99
CA GLU A 93 16.33 10.36 8.25
C GLU A 93 16.83 9.60 7.01
N SER A 94 18.14 9.35 6.97
CA SER A 94 18.75 8.50 5.93
C SER A 94 18.69 7.05 6.35
N MET A 95 17.82 6.27 5.73
CA MET A 95 17.63 4.85 6.01
C MET A 95 17.85 4.02 4.75
N PRO A 96 18.98 3.29 4.64
CA PRO A 96 19.22 2.42 3.51
C PRO A 96 18.34 1.16 3.53
N ASP A 97 17.88 0.72 4.69
CA ASP A 97 17.00 -0.45 4.89
C ASP A 97 15.68 -0.02 5.53
N ASP A 98 14.94 0.83 4.82
CA ASP A 98 13.60 1.24 5.26
C ASP A 98 12.60 0.07 5.17
N ILE A 99 11.65 0.06 6.08
CA ILE A 99 10.56 -0.90 6.14
C ILE A 99 9.23 -0.19 5.90
N SER A 100 8.35 -0.79 5.12
CA SER A 100 6.99 -0.30 4.98
C SER A 100 5.96 -1.36 5.34
N PHE A 101 4.81 -0.91 5.82
CA PHE A 101 3.70 -1.79 6.15
C PHE A 101 3.04 -2.35 4.90
N ALA A 102 2.64 -3.61 4.95
CA ALA A 102 1.55 -4.10 4.14
C ALA A 102 0.27 -3.35 4.50
N ALA A 103 -0.58 -3.08 3.53
CA ALA A 103 -1.80 -2.31 3.73
C ALA A 103 -2.95 -2.80 2.85
N ILE A 104 -4.17 -2.78 3.40
CA ILE A 104 -5.42 -3.01 2.69
C ILE A 104 -6.49 -2.05 3.21
N THR A 105 -7.35 -1.58 2.31
CA THR A 105 -8.48 -0.73 2.65
C THR A 105 -9.78 -1.45 2.27
N LEU A 106 -10.66 -1.65 3.25
CA LEU A 106 -11.94 -2.33 3.10
C LEU A 106 -13.08 -1.39 3.47
N GLU A 107 -14.12 -1.39 2.65
CA GLU A 107 -15.40 -0.74 2.92
C GLU A 107 -16.41 -1.81 3.34
N PHE A 108 -17.13 -1.57 4.42
CA PHE A 108 -18.23 -2.38 4.91
C PHE A 108 -19.53 -1.59 4.81
N THR A 109 -20.47 -2.11 4.03
CA THR A 109 -21.81 -1.54 3.86
C THR A 109 -22.79 -2.40 4.66
N PHE A 110 -23.34 -1.81 5.71
CA PHE A 110 -24.43 -2.43 6.48
C PHE A 110 -25.77 -2.06 5.87
N LYS A 111 -26.62 -3.07 5.64
CA LYS A 111 -27.98 -2.91 5.12
C LYS A 111 -28.97 -3.34 6.18
N GLY A 112 -29.84 -2.44 6.51
CA GLY A 112 -30.89 -2.61 7.52
C GLY A 112 -32.27 -2.48 6.92
N LYS A 113 -33.22 -2.04 7.76
CA LYS A 113 -34.61 -1.83 7.39
C LYS A 113 -35.08 -0.51 7.96
N PRO A 114 -35.57 0.43 7.13
CA PRO A 114 -36.07 1.71 7.62
C PRO A 114 -37.38 1.55 8.39
N ALA A 115 -37.57 2.41 9.37
CA ALA A 115 -38.80 2.56 10.12
C ALA A 115 -38.90 3.94 10.75
N HIS A 116 -40.09 4.39 11.11
CA HIS A 116 -40.24 5.65 11.86
C HIS A 116 -39.74 5.46 13.28
N ALA A 117 -38.69 6.23 13.68
CA ALA A 117 -38.00 6.02 14.93
C ALA A 117 -38.85 6.16 16.21
N ALA A 118 -39.92 6.96 16.16
CA ALA A 118 -40.84 7.14 17.29
C ALA A 118 -42.10 6.29 17.19
N ALA A 119 -42.64 6.07 15.98
CA ALA A 119 -43.95 5.40 15.82
C ALA A 119 -43.86 3.87 15.82
N CYS A 120 -42.84 3.30 15.19
CA CYS A 120 -42.72 1.85 15.02
C CYS A 120 -41.24 1.38 14.88
N PRO A 121 -40.32 1.77 15.78
CA PRO A 121 -38.91 1.40 15.66
C PRO A 121 -38.66 -0.11 15.65
N TRP A 122 -39.51 -0.88 16.30
CA TRP A 122 -39.43 -2.36 16.32
C TRP A 122 -39.63 -3.05 14.98
N LYS A 123 -40.08 -2.31 13.96
CA LYS A 123 -40.21 -2.80 12.58
C LYS A 123 -38.95 -2.59 11.76
N GLY A 124 -37.98 -1.81 12.28
CA GLY A 124 -36.72 -1.48 11.63
C GLY A 124 -35.58 -2.39 12.07
N ALA A 125 -34.47 -2.29 11.32
CA ALA A 125 -33.16 -2.79 11.67
C ALA A 125 -32.14 -1.67 11.35
N ASN A 126 -31.42 -1.18 12.35
CA ASN A 126 -30.60 0.01 12.22
C ASN A 126 -29.20 -0.33 11.70
N ALA A 127 -28.90 0.01 10.46
CA ALA A 127 -27.60 -0.20 9.83
C ALA A 127 -26.47 0.57 10.57
N LEU A 128 -26.73 1.78 11.05
CA LEU A 128 -25.75 2.54 11.82
C LEU A 128 -25.37 1.84 13.12
N SER A 129 -26.32 1.17 13.79
CA SER A 129 -26.00 0.36 14.97
C SER A 129 -25.07 -0.81 14.63
N GLY A 130 -25.20 -1.40 13.44
CA GLY A 130 -24.27 -2.43 12.94
C GLY A 130 -22.86 -1.88 12.79
N VAL A 131 -22.71 -0.72 12.13
CA VAL A 131 -21.41 -0.04 11.99
C VAL A 131 -20.80 0.29 13.36
N GLN A 132 -21.57 0.87 14.27
CA GLN A 132 -21.08 1.22 15.61
C GLN A 132 -20.62 -0.01 16.39
N LEU A 133 -21.39 -1.10 16.34
CA LEU A 133 -21.04 -2.35 17.02
C LEU A 133 -19.78 -2.97 16.41
N MET A 134 -19.61 -2.90 15.08
CA MET A 134 -18.39 -3.32 14.41
C MET A 134 -17.16 -2.52 14.93
N PHE A 135 -17.25 -1.19 15.06
CA PHE A 135 -16.17 -0.38 15.62
C PHE A 135 -15.81 -0.82 17.03
N HIS A 136 -16.80 -1.04 17.91
CA HIS A 136 -16.55 -1.54 19.25
C HIS A 136 -15.90 -2.93 19.24
N ALA A 137 -16.32 -3.84 18.40
CA ALA A 137 -15.72 -5.17 18.27
C ALA A 137 -14.26 -5.09 17.79
N VAL A 138 -13.97 -4.26 16.80
CA VAL A 138 -12.60 -4.02 16.30
C VAL A 138 -11.73 -3.40 17.41
N ASP A 139 -12.25 -2.45 18.18
CA ASP A 139 -11.52 -1.85 19.30
C ASP A 139 -11.17 -2.87 20.40
N MET A 140 -12.08 -3.81 20.69
CA MET A 140 -11.79 -4.92 21.62
C MET A 140 -10.73 -5.86 21.07
N MET A 141 -10.68 -6.08 19.75
CA MET A 141 -9.67 -6.92 19.10
C MET A 141 -8.27 -6.29 19.10
N ARG A 142 -8.13 -4.97 19.21
CA ARG A 142 -6.81 -4.29 19.20
C ARG A 142 -5.85 -4.82 20.27
N LEU A 143 -6.35 -5.24 21.43
CA LEU A 143 -5.53 -5.86 22.48
C LEU A 143 -4.85 -7.15 22.03
N HIS A 144 -5.43 -7.84 21.06
CA HIS A 144 -4.98 -9.14 20.57
C HIS A 144 -4.13 -9.05 19.29
N PHE A 145 -3.98 -7.85 18.71
CA PHE A 145 -3.13 -7.63 17.56
C PHE A 145 -1.68 -7.38 17.97
N LYS A 146 -0.73 -7.83 17.15
CA LYS A 146 0.70 -7.59 17.38
C LYS A 146 1.02 -6.08 17.35
N ASP A 147 2.01 -5.66 18.12
CA ASP A 147 2.37 -4.23 18.32
C ASP A 147 2.70 -3.48 17.02
N TYR A 148 3.20 -4.19 16.02
CA TYR A 148 3.54 -3.65 14.70
C TYR A 148 2.35 -3.65 13.72
N SER A 149 1.13 -3.59 14.24
CA SER A 149 -0.11 -3.55 13.47
C SER A 149 -0.86 -2.25 13.70
N ARG A 150 -1.62 -1.83 12.70
CA ARG A 150 -2.49 -0.66 12.79
C ARG A 150 -3.83 -0.96 12.14
N VAL A 151 -4.90 -0.56 12.79
CA VAL A 151 -6.25 -0.56 12.24
C VAL A 151 -6.87 0.80 12.51
N HIS A 152 -7.28 1.49 11.46
CA HIS A 152 -7.99 2.76 11.55
C HIS A 152 -9.24 2.70 10.71
N GLY A 153 -10.33 3.30 11.17
CA GLY A 153 -11.59 3.33 10.45
C GLY A 153 -12.32 4.66 10.60
N ILE A 154 -13.18 4.94 9.64
CA ILE A 154 -14.10 6.07 9.66
C ILE A 154 -15.49 5.60 9.25
N ILE A 155 -16.53 6.28 9.72
CA ILE A 155 -17.90 6.13 9.21
C ILE A 155 -18.05 7.10 8.04
N THR A 156 -18.32 6.59 6.84
CA THR A 156 -18.50 7.40 5.63
C THR A 156 -19.96 7.75 5.38
N GLU A 157 -20.89 6.87 5.79
CA GLU A 157 -22.33 7.11 5.71
C GLU A 157 -22.99 6.63 7.01
N GLY A 158 -23.77 7.49 7.66
CA GLY A 158 -24.41 7.21 8.95
C GLY A 158 -25.93 7.37 8.97
N GLY A 159 -26.57 7.55 7.80
CA GLY A 159 -27.99 7.76 7.65
C GLY A 159 -28.36 9.16 7.17
N VAL A 160 -29.66 9.38 6.89
CA VAL A 160 -30.17 10.59 6.21
C VAL A 160 -30.97 11.48 7.16
N ALA A 161 -31.71 10.92 8.11
CA ALA A 161 -32.61 11.68 8.98
C ALA A 161 -32.65 11.11 10.40
N HIS A 162 -32.67 11.97 11.41
CA HIS A 162 -32.66 11.61 12.82
C HIS A 162 -33.94 10.91 13.32
N ASN A 163 -35.03 11.03 12.60
CA ASN A 163 -36.34 10.45 12.95
C ASN A 163 -36.66 9.17 12.15
N THR A 164 -35.71 8.66 11.38
CA THR A 164 -35.84 7.42 10.60
C THR A 164 -34.74 6.44 11.01
N ILE A 165 -35.12 5.18 11.25
CA ILE A 165 -34.14 4.09 11.45
C ILE A 165 -33.31 3.97 10.16
N THR A 166 -31.98 4.05 10.29
CA THR A 166 -31.03 4.02 9.19
C THR A 166 -31.05 2.68 8.48
N ASP A 167 -31.34 2.69 7.20
CA ASP A 167 -31.38 1.50 6.34
C ASP A 167 -30.06 1.16 5.66
N GLU A 168 -29.19 2.14 5.47
CA GLU A 168 -27.84 1.91 4.96
C GLU A 168 -26.83 2.77 5.73
N ALA A 169 -25.72 2.14 6.14
CA ALA A 169 -24.59 2.83 6.75
C ALA A 169 -23.27 2.19 6.28
N LYS A 170 -22.22 3.01 6.14
CA LYS A 170 -20.92 2.55 5.63
C LYS A 170 -19.79 2.95 6.54
N ALA A 171 -18.81 2.07 6.61
CA ALA A 171 -17.52 2.32 7.25
C ALA A 171 -16.37 1.87 6.34
N VAL A 172 -15.27 2.59 6.40
CA VAL A 172 -14.03 2.23 5.70
C VAL A 172 -12.95 2.00 6.74
N PHE A 173 -12.26 0.86 6.65
CA PHE A 173 -11.13 0.50 7.51
C PHE A 173 -9.86 0.34 6.69
N ASN A 174 -8.77 0.96 7.14
CA ASN A 174 -7.41 0.73 6.68
C ASN A 174 -6.70 -0.16 7.69
N ILE A 175 -6.17 -1.30 7.22
CA ILE A 175 -5.53 -2.33 8.03
C ILE A 175 -4.08 -2.43 7.57
N ARG A 176 -3.13 -2.40 8.50
CA ARG A 176 -1.70 -2.42 8.21
C ARG A 176 -0.95 -3.35 9.15
N SER A 177 0.08 -4.02 8.63
CA SER A 177 1.06 -4.78 9.43
C SER A 177 2.42 -4.81 8.73
N LEU A 178 3.51 -5.00 9.50
CA LEU A 178 4.85 -5.26 8.93
C LEU A 178 4.96 -6.61 8.22
N GLU A 179 3.97 -7.49 8.39
CA GLU A 179 3.91 -8.81 7.76
C GLU A 179 2.59 -8.94 7.00
N TYR A 180 2.66 -9.16 5.69
CA TYR A 180 1.48 -9.33 4.84
C TYR A 180 0.57 -10.48 5.30
N ASP A 181 1.15 -11.65 5.57
CA ASP A 181 0.36 -12.82 5.96
C ASP A 181 -0.40 -12.55 7.27
N TYR A 182 0.24 -11.93 8.24
CA TYR A 182 -0.40 -11.54 9.49
C TYR A 182 -1.46 -10.44 9.28
N MET A 183 -1.24 -9.50 8.36
CA MET A 183 -2.27 -8.53 7.98
C MET A 183 -3.54 -9.24 7.46
N MET A 184 -3.38 -10.31 6.68
CA MET A 184 -4.54 -11.08 6.20
C MET A 184 -5.27 -11.83 7.32
N GLU A 185 -4.57 -12.32 8.36
CA GLU A 185 -5.21 -12.84 9.57
C GLU A 185 -6.02 -11.76 10.31
N MET A 186 -5.51 -10.54 10.40
CA MET A 186 -6.23 -9.40 10.97
C MET A 186 -7.48 -9.04 10.15
N VAL A 187 -7.38 -9.10 8.82
CA VAL A 187 -8.51 -8.88 7.90
C VAL A 187 -9.63 -9.86 8.21
N ASP A 188 -9.32 -11.14 8.39
CA ASP A 188 -10.31 -12.16 8.70
C ASP A 188 -10.97 -11.91 10.08
N ALA A 189 -10.20 -11.52 11.08
CA ALA A 189 -10.74 -11.13 12.38
C ALA A 189 -11.68 -9.92 12.29
N ILE A 190 -11.36 -8.92 11.46
CA ILE A 190 -12.19 -7.73 11.24
C ILE A 190 -13.48 -8.09 10.47
N ARG A 191 -13.40 -9.01 9.52
CA ARG A 191 -14.57 -9.59 8.84
C ARG A 191 -15.51 -10.27 9.81
N ASP A 192 -14.96 -10.99 10.76
CA ASP A 192 -15.79 -11.66 11.79
C ASP A 192 -16.41 -10.66 12.76
N CYS A 193 -15.73 -9.55 13.09
CA CYS A 193 -16.34 -8.42 13.80
C CYS A 193 -17.54 -7.84 13.03
N ALA A 194 -17.40 -7.64 11.71
CA ALA A 194 -18.50 -7.14 10.88
C ALA A 194 -19.68 -8.10 10.83
N LYS A 195 -19.43 -9.40 10.61
CA LYS A 195 -20.46 -10.43 10.61
C LYS A 195 -21.18 -10.53 11.97
N GLY A 196 -20.41 -10.53 13.07
CA GLY A 196 -20.97 -10.55 14.43
C GLY A 196 -21.86 -9.35 14.71
N ALA A 197 -21.43 -8.16 14.30
CA ALA A 197 -22.21 -6.93 14.41
C ALA A 197 -23.50 -6.98 13.60
N ALA A 198 -23.46 -7.49 12.37
CA ALA A 198 -24.62 -7.64 11.50
C ALA A 198 -25.66 -8.59 12.11
N ILE A 199 -25.23 -9.74 12.63
CA ILE A 199 -26.09 -10.71 13.32
C ILE A 199 -26.77 -10.08 14.53
N ALA A 200 -26.01 -9.38 15.38
CA ALA A 200 -26.51 -8.76 16.61
C ALA A 200 -27.52 -7.64 16.34
N THR A 201 -27.39 -6.93 15.23
CA THR A 201 -28.25 -5.79 14.86
C THR A 201 -29.34 -6.17 13.85
N ARG A 202 -29.41 -7.43 13.44
CA ARG A 202 -30.34 -7.94 12.41
C ARG A 202 -30.23 -7.21 11.09
N THR A 203 -28.98 -6.84 10.72
CA THR A 203 -28.63 -6.23 9.45
C THR A 203 -27.85 -7.21 8.58
N GLU A 204 -27.65 -6.88 7.31
CA GLU A 204 -26.76 -7.57 6.42
C GLU A 204 -25.47 -6.74 6.27
N VAL A 205 -24.33 -7.37 5.99
CA VAL A 205 -23.09 -6.67 5.72
C VAL A 205 -22.46 -7.16 4.43
N GLU A 206 -22.09 -6.23 3.58
CA GLU A 206 -21.33 -6.46 2.36
C GLU A 206 -19.94 -5.83 2.50
N GLU A 207 -18.93 -6.49 1.95
CA GLU A 207 -17.54 -6.00 1.93
C GLU A 207 -17.13 -5.65 0.52
N ARG A 208 -16.37 -4.56 0.37
CA ARG A 208 -15.69 -4.18 -0.87
C ARG A 208 -14.27 -3.71 -0.57
N GLN A 209 -13.30 -4.25 -1.30
CA GLN A 209 -11.95 -3.72 -1.30
C GLN A 209 -11.93 -2.37 -2.04
N VAL A 210 -11.36 -1.33 -1.40
CA VAL A 210 -11.32 0.04 -1.95
C VAL A 210 -10.10 0.22 -2.85
N ASP A 211 -8.93 -0.14 -2.34
CA ASP A 211 -7.65 0.04 -3.03
C ASP A 211 -6.97 -1.31 -3.26
N GLU A 212 -5.98 -1.35 -4.13
CA GLU A 212 -5.12 -2.52 -4.32
C GLU A 212 -4.38 -2.84 -3.02
N VAL A 213 -4.20 -4.14 -2.77
CA VAL A 213 -3.41 -4.59 -1.61
C VAL A 213 -1.94 -4.26 -1.84
N VAL A 214 -1.32 -3.65 -0.85
CA VAL A 214 0.12 -3.39 -0.82
C VAL A 214 0.77 -4.39 0.13
N LYS A 215 1.86 -5.04 -0.29
CA LYS A 215 2.67 -5.89 0.58
C LYS A 215 3.72 -5.06 1.33
N ASP A 216 4.22 -5.62 2.42
CA ASP A 216 5.37 -5.09 3.15
C ASP A 216 6.61 -5.05 2.23
N VAL A 217 7.41 -4.00 2.37
CA VAL A 217 8.67 -3.88 1.63
C VAL A 217 9.75 -4.70 2.32
N ARG A 218 10.38 -5.59 1.54
CA ARG A 218 11.56 -6.36 1.94
C ARG A 218 12.72 -5.98 1.03
N ASN A 219 13.67 -5.25 1.57
CA ASN A 219 14.83 -4.83 0.82
C ASN A 219 15.83 -5.96 0.62
N ASP A 220 16.42 -6.07 -0.59
CA ASP A 220 17.53 -6.98 -0.83
C ASP A 220 18.75 -6.58 0.00
N LYS A 221 19.22 -7.50 0.86
CA LYS A 221 20.31 -7.22 1.81
C LYS A 221 21.64 -6.91 1.15
N LYS A 222 21.90 -7.40 -0.06
CA LYS A 222 23.12 -7.08 -0.82
C LYS A 222 23.04 -5.65 -1.37
N LEU A 223 21.90 -5.27 -1.92
CA LEU A 223 21.69 -3.90 -2.40
C LEU A 223 21.77 -2.89 -1.26
N VAL A 224 21.18 -3.19 -0.10
CA VAL A 224 21.32 -2.37 1.12
C VAL A 224 22.77 -2.14 1.48
N GLN A 225 23.60 -3.20 1.51
CA GLN A 225 25.03 -3.08 1.84
C GLN A 225 25.79 -2.16 0.87
N TYR A 226 25.47 -2.17 -0.43
CA TYR A 226 26.09 -1.27 -1.39
C TYR A 226 25.72 0.19 -1.16
N VAL A 227 24.52 0.47 -0.67
CA VAL A 227 24.07 1.83 -0.39
C VAL A 227 24.60 2.34 0.94
N ASP A 228 24.67 1.48 1.95
CA ASP A 228 25.16 1.81 3.30
C ASP A 228 26.71 1.83 3.39
N ALA A 229 27.40 1.33 2.36
CA ALA A 229 28.85 1.30 2.36
C ALA A 229 29.46 2.69 2.62
N PRO A 230 30.43 2.82 3.56
CA PRO A 230 31.04 4.10 3.87
C PRO A 230 31.64 4.72 2.60
N ARG A 231 31.18 5.89 2.23
CA ARG A 231 31.70 6.65 1.07
C ARG A 231 33.08 7.23 1.41
N SER A 232 34.10 6.39 1.37
CA SER A 232 35.45 6.75 1.79
C SER A 232 36.17 7.75 0.88
N HIS A 233 35.58 8.19 -0.24
CA HIS A 233 36.33 9.00 -1.23
C HIS A 233 35.58 10.17 -1.89
N THR A 234 34.45 10.67 -1.40
CA THR A 234 33.89 11.91 -1.94
C THR A 234 33.42 12.84 -0.83
N HIS A 235 34.03 14.05 -0.77
CA HIS A 235 33.57 15.18 0.06
C HIS A 235 32.26 15.79 -0.44
N ALA A 236 31.20 15.00 -0.54
CA ALA A 236 29.86 15.52 -0.71
C ALA A 236 28.99 14.93 0.42
N GLN A 237 29.12 15.52 1.60
CA GLN A 237 28.07 15.47 2.60
C GLN A 237 26.88 16.28 2.09
N ALA A 238 26.14 15.74 1.14
CA ALA A 238 24.77 16.13 1.00
C ALA A 238 24.01 15.39 2.11
N ASN A 239 23.85 16.02 3.26
CA ASN A 239 22.92 15.61 4.31
C ASN A 239 21.49 15.87 3.81
N LEU A 240 21.09 15.19 2.74
CA LEU A 240 19.69 15.06 2.39
C LEU A 240 19.22 13.75 3.03
N PRO A 241 18.35 13.79 4.03
CA PRO A 241 17.76 12.59 4.58
C PRO A 241 16.97 11.91 3.46
N CYS A 242 17.31 10.67 3.15
CA CYS A 242 16.64 9.88 2.13
C CYS A 242 16.49 8.44 2.62
N ALA A 243 15.27 7.94 2.61
CA ALA A 243 15.04 6.51 2.72
C ALA A 243 15.22 5.85 1.33
N PHE A 244 15.93 4.75 1.28
CA PHE A 244 16.09 3.95 0.07
C PHE A 244 15.19 2.73 0.18
N ARG A 245 14.26 2.57 -0.74
CA ARG A 245 13.41 1.38 -0.84
C ARG A 245 13.90 0.50 -1.98
N TYR A 246 14.20 -0.74 -1.65
CA TYR A 246 14.60 -1.79 -2.60
C TYR A 246 13.58 -2.92 -2.49
N ALA A 247 12.90 -3.24 -3.57
CA ALA A 247 12.01 -4.39 -3.60
C ALA A 247 12.70 -5.54 -4.33
N ASP A 248 12.69 -6.71 -3.73
CA ASP A 248 12.93 -7.95 -4.46
C ASP A 248 11.73 -8.19 -5.40
N ILE A 249 12.02 -8.37 -6.69
CA ILE A 249 10.99 -8.48 -7.73
C ILE A 249 10.20 -9.78 -7.57
N HIS A 250 10.77 -10.80 -6.97
CA HIS A 250 10.07 -12.05 -6.66
C HIS A 250 8.87 -11.85 -5.73
N ASP A 251 8.93 -10.91 -4.79
CA ASP A 251 7.82 -10.62 -3.87
C ASP A 251 6.67 -9.86 -4.54
N VAL A 252 6.93 -9.14 -5.61
CA VAL A 252 5.88 -8.44 -6.37
C VAL A 252 5.01 -9.42 -7.18
N HIS A 253 5.59 -10.53 -7.67
CA HIS A 253 4.85 -11.57 -8.39
C HIS A 253 3.91 -12.37 -7.49
N TYR A 254 4.25 -12.60 -6.23
CA TYR A 254 3.44 -13.40 -5.32
C TYR A 254 2.12 -12.73 -4.89
N ALA A 255 2.04 -11.40 -4.96
CA ALA A 255 0.82 -10.67 -4.58
C ALA A 255 -0.39 -10.99 -5.48
N TYR A 256 -0.17 -11.46 -6.71
CA TYR A 256 -1.23 -11.67 -7.70
C TYR A 256 -1.60 -13.14 -7.97
N ALA A 257 -0.74 -14.10 -7.63
CA ALA A 257 -1.01 -15.52 -7.92
C ALA A 257 -2.08 -16.17 -7.02
N SER A 258 -2.36 -15.61 -5.84
CA SER A 258 -3.25 -16.24 -4.86
C SER A 258 -4.74 -15.88 -5.00
N HIS A 259 -5.11 -14.88 -5.82
CA HIS A 259 -6.52 -14.48 -5.98
C HIS A 259 -7.25 -15.20 -7.12
N ASN A 260 -6.53 -15.84 -8.05
CA ASN A 260 -7.14 -16.53 -9.20
C ASN A 260 -7.35 -18.05 -9.01
N GLN A 261 -7.15 -18.60 -7.80
CA GLN A 261 -7.32 -20.05 -7.57
C GLN A 261 -8.52 -20.43 -6.68
N ARG A 262 -9.46 -19.51 -6.42
CA ARG A 262 -10.68 -19.85 -5.64
C ARG A 262 -11.98 -19.87 -6.43
N ASP A 263 -11.94 -19.72 -7.75
CA ASP A 263 -13.11 -19.93 -8.62
C ASP A 263 -12.72 -20.91 -9.75
N ALA A 264 -12.65 -22.20 -9.40
CA ALA A 264 -12.74 -23.33 -10.33
C ALA A 264 -13.27 -24.55 -9.55
#